data_9fb42f3d14b36accb493bc70680b98ae
#
_entry.id   9fb42f3d14b36accb493bc70680b98ae
#
_cell.length_a   1.000
_cell.length_b   1.000
_cell.length_c   1.000
_cell.angle_alpha   90.00
_cell.angle_beta   90.00
_cell.angle_gamma   90.00
#
_symmetry.space_group_name_H-M   'P 1'
#
loop_
_entity.id
_entity.type
_entity.pdbx_description
1 polymer ?
#
loop_
_entity_poly.entity_id
_entity_poly.type
_entity_poly.pdbx_seq_one_letter_code
_entity_poly.pdbx_strand_id
1 'polypeptide(L)'
;MPKPIAVLTSDLHLDEYAWADRPSLRGDSKNAFEQIVDFAIDAQLPIVAAGDLIDKKRNDAAPIGFLRRQLDRLQEAGCPFFFIQGQHELQPEPWVAEIHQWPVWLGERTAGADLLVYDLVEAEISMVGIDWQPRDLVEAELAKVPPGTSLLVMHQVTSELMGSICTPELTGAMLPDVPLLLIGDYHRHVVKTVINSAGNKTTVLSPGSTNVREISEEPNKHFFLLHDDLSVTSIPLESRQFLSRSLLLPEQLDDFVETIQTELAEAKSRAAAGYLPLVLQKPVLRVAYEPGIPDVYARVSRAVGDAAHLFFKELRVLAEEDDEDAAAAEEFREQFAARGLVGLLPMAVDAVTEPDVYRVAERLLQASDPVQALSQLREEFLTET
;
A
#
# COMPACT_ATOMS: atom_id res chain seq x y z
N MET A 1 -20.79 3.45 24.93
CA MET A 1 -19.83 3.64 23.84
C MET A 1 -19.47 2.25 23.32
N PRO A 2 -19.36 2.03 22.03
CA PRO A 2 -18.94 0.75 21.49
C PRO A 2 -17.62 0.28 22.11
N LYS A 3 -17.50 -1.02 22.37
CA LYS A 3 -16.28 -1.60 22.96
C LYS A 3 -15.30 -1.97 21.85
N PRO A 4 -14.02 -1.58 21.93
CA PRO A 4 -13.03 -2.06 20.98
C PRO A 4 -12.81 -3.57 21.11
N ILE A 5 -12.67 -4.27 19.98
CA ILE A 5 -12.59 -5.74 19.92
C ILE A 5 -11.40 -6.25 19.11
N ALA A 6 -10.86 -5.47 18.18
CA ALA A 6 -9.69 -5.86 17.39
C ALA A 6 -8.95 -4.65 16.82
N VAL A 7 -7.66 -4.83 16.57
CA VAL A 7 -6.81 -3.95 15.78
C VAL A 7 -6.76 -4.50 14.35
N LEU A 8 -7.05 -3.66 13.34
CA LEU A 8 -7.01 -4.06 11.93
C LEU A 8 -5.88 -3.32 11.22
N THR A 9 -5.03 -4.05 10.51
CA THR A 9 -3.86 -3.51 9.78
C THR A 9 -3.63 -4.26 8.47
N SER A 10 -2.75 -3.74 7.61
CA SER A 10 -2.29 -4.39 6.38
C SER A 10 -0.92 -3.85 5.96
N ASP A 11 -0.31 -4.47 4.98
CA ASP A 11 0.84 -3.94 4.24
C ASP A 11 1.97 -3.46 5.16
N LEU A 12 2.42 -4.34 6.07
CA LEU A 12 3.52 -4.05 7.00
C LEU A 12 4.85 -3.99 6.27
N HIS A 13 5.03 -4.83 5.24
CA HIS A 13 6.22 -4.92 4.42
C HIS A 13 7.50 -4.87 5.24
N LEU A 14 7.60 -5.76 6.23
CA LEU A 14 8.78 -5.86 7.09
C LEU A 14 9.97 -6.31 6.27
N ASP A 15 10.79 -5.38 5.83
CA ASP A 15 12.02 -5.64 5.10
C ASP A 15 13.15 -4.65 5.46
N GLU A 16 14.36 -4.98 5.03
CA GLU A 16 15.53 -4.09 5.13
C GLU A 16 15.86 -3.44 3.78
N TYR A 17 15.10 -3.74 2.71
CA TYR A 17 15.39 -3.33 1.33
C TYR A 17 14.56 -2.15 0.86
N ALA A 18 13.46 -1.82 1.55
CA ALA A 18 12.82 -0.54 1.32
C ALA A 18 13.88 0.56 1.46
N TRP A 19 14.04 1.39 0.45
CA TRP A 19 15.14 2.37 0.40
C TRP A 19 16.55 1.73 0.37
N ALA A 20 16.76 0.68 -0.45
CA ALA A 20 18.03 -0.06 -0.52
C ALA A 20 19.25 0.84 -0.78
N ASP A 21 19.08 1.87 -1.60
CA ASP A 21 20.05 2.92 -1.92
C ASP A 21 20.18 4.01 -0.84
N ARG A 22 19.29 4.03 0.15
CA ARG A 22 19.24 5.02 1.24
C ARG A 22 19.04 4.35 2.60
N PRO A 23 20.07 3.68 3.14
CA PRO A 23 19.96 2.93 4.40
C PRO A 23 19.47 3.75 5.61
N SER A 24 19.70 5.06 5.59
CA SER A 24 19.24 5.99 6.64
C SER A 24 17.73 6.22 6.67
N LEU A 25 16.98 5.73 5.66
CA LEU A 25 15.52 5.76 5.63
C LEU A 25 14.88 4.43 6.08
N ARG A 26 15.68 3.45 6.47
CA ARG A 26 15.17 2.16 6.94
C ARG A 26 14.67 2.22 8.38
N GLY A 27 13.85 1.25 8.76
CA GLY A 27 13.35 1.06 10.13
C GLY A 27 11.94 1.57 10.37
N ASP A 28 11.35 2.31 9.43
CA ASP A 28 9.99 2.85 9.60
C ASP A 28 8.94 1.74 9.74
N SER A 29 9.02 0.66 8.93
CA SER A 29 8.09 -0.48 9.01
C SER A 29 8.14 -1.20 10.36
N LYS A 30 9.35 -1.40 10.89
CA LYS A 30 9.53 -2.02 12.20
C LYS A 30 8.96 -1.17 13.32
N ASN A 31 9.24 0.14 13.31
CA ASN A 31 8.70 1.07 14.28
C ASN A 31 7.16 1.14 14.23
N ALA A 32 6.58 1.13 13.03
CA ALA A 32 5.13 1.13 12.87
C ALA A 32 4.49 -0.15 13.43
N PHE A 33 5.05 -1.31 13.11
CA PHE A 33 4.53 -2.57 13.63
C PHE A 33 4.72 -2.71 15.14
N GLU A 34 5.83 -2.22 15.71
CA GLU A 34 6.04 -2.19 17.15
C GLU A 34 4.97 -1.36 17.86
N GLN A 35 4.60 -0.17 17.34
CA GLN A 35 3.49 0.64 17.87
C GLN A 35 2.15 -0.09 17.83
N ILE A 36 1.84 -0.82 16.74
CA ILE A 36 0.62 -1.61 16.60
C ILE A 36 0.59 -2.71 17.66
N VAL A 37 1.71 -3.40 17.86
CA VAL A 37 1.85 -4.46 18.88
C VAL A 37 1.72 -3.89 20.29
N ASP A 38 2.39 -2.77 20.59
CA ASP A 38 2.29 -2.09 21.89
C ASP A 38 0.83 -1.71 22.18
N PHE A 39 0.15 -1.09 21.21
CA PHE A 39 -1.26 -0.73 21.35
C PHE A 39 -2.15 -1.95 21.59
N ALA A 40 -1.96 -3.03 20.85
CA ALA A 40 -2.75 -4.25 20.99
C ALA A 40 -2.54 -4.89 22.37
N ILE A 41 -1.30 -4.92 22.88
CA ILE A 41 -0.96 -5.43 24.21
C ILE A 41 -1.58 -4.57 25.29
N ASP A 42 -1.43 -3.25 25.22
CA ASP A 42 -1.97 -2.32 26.23
C ASP A 42 -3.50 -2.37 26.28
N ALA A 43 -4.15 -2.52 25.12
CA ALA A 43 -5.60 -2.64 25.02
C ALA A 43 -6.14 -4.08 25.21
N GLN A 44 -5.27 -5.09 25.31
CA GLN A 44 -5.60 -6.52 25.36
C GLN A 44 -6.49 -6.96 24.18
N LEU A 45 -6.09 -6.60 22.96
CA LEU A 45 -6.85 -6.83 21.74
C LEU A 45 -6.09 -7.76 20.77
N PRO A 46 -6.81 -8.59 19.99
CA PRO A 46 -6.24 -9.28 18.87
C PRO A 46 -5.87 -8.32 17.74
N ILE A 47 -4.91 -8.72 16.91
CA ILE A 47 -4.56 -8.06 15.65
C ILE A 47 -5.07 -8.89 14.48
N VAL A 48 -5.68 -8.25 13.48
CA VAL A 48 -6.06 -8.84 12.19
C VAL A 48 -5.29 -8.12 11.09
N ALA A 49 -4.44 -8.85 10.38
CA ALA A 49 -3.55 -8.32 9.34
C ALA A 49 -3.94 -8.85 7.95
N ALA A 50 -4.24 -7.93 7.04
CA ALA A 50 -4.72 -8.24 5.69
C ALA A 50 -3.59 -8.37 4.66
N GLY A 51 -2.56 -9.18 4.96
CA GLY A 51 -1.50 -9.55 4.04
C GLY A 51 -0.33 -8.57 3.93
N ASP A 52 0.65 -8.95 3.13
CA ASP A 52 1.92 -8.26 2.91
C ASP A 52 2.63 -7.89 4.22
N LEU A 53 2.75 -8.89 5.11
CA LEU A 53 3.50 -8.75 6.36
C LEU A 53 4.99 -8.66 6.09
N ILE A 54 5.46 -9.40 5.09
CA ILE A 54 6.86 -9.49 4.67
C ILE A 54 6.92 -9.16 3.18
N ASP A 55 7.90 -8.35 2.77
CA ASP A 55 7.98 -7.80 1.41
C ASP A 55 8.39 -8.81 0.32
N LYS A 56 8.94 -9.97 0.66
CA LYS A 56 9.48 -10.94 -0.32
C LYS A 56 9.33 -12.38 0.10
N LYS A 57 9.20 -13.26 -0.90
CA LYS A 57 9.21 -14.73 -0.70
C LYS A 57 10.55 -15.26 -0.15
N ARG A 58 11.63 -14.49 -0.28
CA ARG A 58 12.95 -14.81 0.31
C ARG A 58 13.40 -13.61 1.12
N ASN A 59 13.37 -13.75 2.42
CA ASN A 59 13.67 -12.67 3.35
C ASN A 59 15.01 -12.88 4.05
N ASP A 60 15.60 -11.77 4.46
CA ASP A 60 16.76 -11.79 5.33
C ASP A 60 16.37 -12.17 6.76
N ALA A 61 17.35 -12.61 7.53
CA ALA A 61 17.15 -13.02 8.91
C ALA A 61 16.65 -11.87 9.83
N ALA A 62 16.94 -10.62 9.49
CA ALA A 62 16.63 -9.48 10.35
C ALA A 62 15.13 -9.16 10.41
N PRO A 63 14.38 -9.04 9.27
CA PRO A 63 12.92 -8.91 9.29
C PRO A 63 12.22 -10.09 9.97
N ILE A 64 12.63 -11.31 9.64
CA ILE A 64 12.08 -12.54 10.21
C ILE A 64 12.28 -12.58 11.73
N GLY A 65 13.50 -12.32 12.19
CA GLY A 65 13.81 -12.28 13.63
C GLY A 65 13.10 -11.15 14.37
N PHE A 66 12.83 -10.02 13.70
CA PHE A 66 12.01 -8.94 14.27
C PHE A 66 10.55 -9.39 14.40
N LEU A 67 9.94 -9.90 13.33
CA LEU A 67 8.56 -10.39 13.34
C LEU A 67 8.37 -11.44 14.45
N ARG A 68 9.26 -12.42 14.54
CA ARG A 68 9.21 -13.45 15.58
C ARG A 68 9.17 -12.84 16.99
N ARG A 69 10.04 -11.88 17.28
CA ARG A 69 10.04 -11.22 18.61
C ARG A 69 8.73 -10.49 18.91
N GLN A 70 8.10 -9.89 17.91
CA GLN A 70 6.79 -9.24 18.11
C GLN A 70 5.69 -10.27 18.38
N LEU A 71 5.74 -11.42 17.69
CA LEU A 71 4.83 -12.53 17.93
C LEU A 71 5.04 -13.17 19.32
N ASP A 72 6.30 -13.31 19.79
CA ASP A 72 6.62 -13.73 21.16
C ASP A 72 5.95 -12.79 22.18
N ARG A 73 6.03 -11.47 21.99
CA ARG A 73 5.39 -10.45 22.85
C ARG A 73 3.87 -10.58 22.87
N LEU A 74 3.24 -10.74 21.70
CA LEU A 74 1.79 -10.93 21.61
C LEU A 74 1.34 -12.22 22.30
N GLN A 75 2.09 -13.31 22.13
CA GLN A 75 1.83 -14.57 22.85
C GLN A 75 1.95 -14.42 24.35
N GLU A 76 3.01 -13.78 24.85
CA GLU A 76 3.21 -13.54 26.27
C GLU A 76 2.07 -12.69 26.88
N ALA A 77 1.54 -11.74 26.10
CA ALA A 77 0.40 -10.91 26.49
C ALA A 77 -0.96 -11.59 26.30
N GLY A 78 -1.02 -12.75 25.64
CA GLY A 78 -2.27 -13.44 25.31
C GLY A 78 -3.09 -12.76 24.21
N CYS A 79 -2.48 -11.89 23.40
CA CYS A 79 -3.13 -11.18 22.29
C CYS A 79 -3.03 -12.00 20.98
N PRO A 80 -4.13 -12.53 20.44
CA PRO A 80 -4.11 -13.28 19.19
C PRO A 80 -3.65 -12.43 18.00
N PHE A 81 -2.96 -13.08 17.04
CA PHE A 81 -2.56 -12.48 15.78
C PHE A 81 -3.14 -13.28 14.63
N PHE A 82 -4.09 -12.72 13.90
CA PHE A 82 -4.73 -13.29 12.72
C PHE A 82 -4.15 -12.68 11.47
N PHE A 83 -3.93 -13.47 10.42
CA PHE A 83 -3.36 -12.97 9.18
C PHE A 83 -3.83 -13.74 7.95
N ILE A 84 -3.73 -13.10 6.81
CA ILE A 84 -3.72 -13.70 5.47
C ILE A 84 -2.40 -13.40 4.78
N GLN A 85 -2.13 -14.07 3.66
CA GLN A 85 -0.98 -13.77 2.81
C GLN A 85 -1.35 -12.77 1.72
N GLY A 86 -0.47 -11.78 1.47
CA GLY A 86 -0.49 -10.94 0.30
C GLY A 86 0.33 -11.54 -0.86
N GLN A 87 0.39 -10.85 -2.01
CA GLN A 87 1.09 -11.35 -3.19
C GLN A 87 2.60 -11.42 -3.01
N HIS A 88 3.18 -10.55 -2.17
CA HIS A 88 4.61 -10.51 -1.94
C HIS A 88 5.13 -11.76 -1.22
N GLU A 89 4.35 -12.31 -0.33
CA GLU A 89 4.76 -13.43 0.53
C GLU A 89 4.04 -14.74 0.24
N LEU A 90 3.14 -14.76 -0.74
CA LEU A 90 2.27 -15.92 -1.03
C LEU A 90 3.05 -17.21 -1.25
N GLN A 91 2.77 -18.20 -0.41
CA GLN A 91 3.34 -19.54 -0.44
C GLN A 91 2.31 -20.56 0.03
N PRO A 92 2.47 -21.87 -0.35
CA PRO A 92 1.57 -22.93 0.16
C PRO A 92 1.55 -23.01 1.69
N GLU A 93 2.69 -22.76 2.33
CA GLU A 93 2.87 -22.72 3.78
C GLU A 93 3.39 -21.34 4.16
N PRO A 94 2.60 -20.51 4.88
CA PRO A 94 2.99 -19.14 5.18
C PRO A 94 4.23 -19.06 6.06
N TRP A 95 5.19 -18.21 5.71
CA TRP A 95 6.37 -17.93 6.52
C TRP A 95 6.04 -17.63 7.99
N VAL A 96 4.95 -16.90 8.22
CA VAL A 96 4.53 -16.50 9.57
C VAL A 96 4.16 -17.72 10.41
N ALA A 97 3.45 -18.69 9.84
CA ALA A 97 3.10 -19.93 10.51
C ALA A 97 4.32 -20.83 10.76
N GLU A 98 5.31 -20.82 9.84
CA GLU A 98 6.55 -21.59 9.98
C GLU A 98 7.48 -21.05 11.08
N ILE A 99 7.55 -19.72 11.26
CA ILE A 99 8.45 -19.13 12.25
C ILE A 99 7.87 -19.10 13.67
N HIS A 100 6.54 -19.19 13.81
CA HIS A 100 5.87 -19.12 15.09
C HIS A 100 4.51 -19.83 15.08
N GLN A 101 4.14 -20.49 16.18
CA GLN A 101 2.88 -21.24 16.30
C GLN A 101 1.69 -20.41 16.84
N TRP A 102 1.92 -19.19 17.30
CA TRP A 102 0.89 -18.31 17.87
C TRP A 102 -0.05 -17.70 16.83
N PRO A 103 0.45 -17.24 15.66
CA PRO A 103 -0.39 -16.64 14.63
C PRO A 103 -1.39 -17.64 14.08
N VAL A 104 -2.60 -17.17 13.78
CA VAL A 104 -3.68 -17.92 13.16
C VAL A 104 -3.80 -17.50 11.71
N TRP A 105 -3.55 -18.43 10.80
CA TRP A 105 -3.67 -18.19 9.37
C TRP A 105 -5.14 -18.31 8.93
N LEU A 106 -5.77 -17.16 8.60
CA LEU A 106 -7.16 -17.11 8.14
C LEU A 106 -7.33 -17.68 6.73
N GLY A 107 -6.25 -17.66 5.92
CA GLY A 107 -6.24 -18.23 4.57
C GLY A 107 -6.19 -19.75 4.52
N GLU A 108 -6.04 -20.43 5.67
CA GLU A 108 -6.03 -21.89 5.77
C GLU A 108 -7.34 -22.49 5.25
N ARG A 109 -7.24 -23.67 4.63
CA ARG A 109 -8.38 -24.40 4.06
C ARG A 109 -8.57 -25.73 4.76
N THR A 110 -9.82 -26.17 4.84
CA THR A 110 -10.13 -27.56 5.22
C THR A 110 -9.63 -28.54 4.15
N ALA A 111 -9.60 -29.82 4.47
CA ALA A 111 -9.29 -30.87 3.49
C ALA A 111 -10.25 -30.89 2.28
N GLY A 112 -11.44 -30.28 2.40
CA GLY A 112 -12.41 -30.09 1.31
C GLY A 112 -12.23 -28.77 0.54
N ALA A 113 -11.19 -27.99 0.83
CA ALA A 113 -10.93 -26.63 0.29
C ALA A 113 -11.96 -25.57 0.71
N ASP A 114 -12.72 -25.81 1.78
CA ASP A 114 -13.61 -24.82 2.37
C ASP A 114 -12.86 -23.82 3.23
N LEU A 115 -13.38 -22.58 3.31
CA LEU A 115 -12.90 -21.52 4.17
C LEU A 115 -13.16 -21.86 5.64
N LEU A 116 -12.17 -21.57 6.50
CA LEU A 116 -12.35 -21.67 7.95
C LEU A 116 -12.97 -20.38 8.49
N VAL A 117 -13.92 -20.54 9.41
CA VAL A 117 -14.54 -19.43 10.12
C VAL A 117 -13.90 -19.30 11.50
N TYR A 118 -13.49 -18.09 11.84
CA TYR A 118 -12.93 -17.74 13.14
C TYR A 118 -13.83 -16.72 13.83
N ASP A 119 -13.97 -16.83 15.14
CA ASP A 119 -14.75 -15.88 15.93
C ASP A 119 -13.82 -14.98 16.74
N LEU A 120 -14.11 -13.69 16.76
CA LEU A 120 -13.54 -12.78 17.74
C LEU A 120 -14.28 -13.00 19.08
N VAL A 121 -13.63 -13.73 19.97
CA VAL A 121 -14.16 -14.53 21.09
C VAL A 121 -15.14 -13.84 22.03
N GLU A 122 -15.20 -12.52 22.10
CA GLU A 122 -16.12 -11.83 23.02
C GLU A 122 -17.29 -11.10 22.32
N ALA A 123 -17.28 -11.04 20.98
CA ALA A 123 -18.17 -10.15 20.25
C ALA A 123 -19.15 -10.86 19.30
N GLU A 124 -19.12 -12.21 19.20
CA GLU A 124 -19.90 -13.00 18.24
C GLU A 124 -19.70 -12.53 16.77
N ILE A 125 -18.51 -11.97 16.50
CA ILE A 125 -18.14 -11.51 15.15
C ILE A 125 -17.34 -12.60 14.46
N SER A 126 -17.99 -13.22 13.48
CA SER A 126 -17.36 -14.22 12.63
C SER A 126 -16.49 -13.57 11.57
N MET A 127 -15.27 -14.09 11.36
CA MET A 127 -14.39 -13.62 10.29
C MET A 127 -13.89 -14.77 9.43
N VAL A 128 -13.62 -14.45 8.16
CA VAL A 128 -13.09 -15.34 7.15
C VAL A 128 -11.97 -14.64 6.41
N GLY A 129 -10.87 -15.35 6.14
CA GLY A 129 -9.75 -14.82 5.36
C GLY A 129 -9.61 -15.51 4.01
N ILE A 130 -9.24 -14.74 3.00
CA ILE A 130 -8.85 -15.23 1.69
C ILE A 130 -7.48 -14.61 1.38
N ASP A 131 -6.45 -15.46 1.23
CA ASP A 131 -5.15 -15.04 0.75
C ASP A 131 -5.25 -14.41 -0.63
N TRP A 132 -4.28 -13.60 -1.03
CA TRP A 132 -4.25 -13.02 -2.36
C TRP A 132 -4.50 -14.07 -3.45
N GLN A 133 -5.37 -13.74 -4.40
CA GLN A 133 -5.75 -14.59 -5.51
C GLN A 133 -5.49 -13.89 -6.85
N PRO A 134 -5.04 -14.63 -7.87
CA PRO A 134 -5.14 -14.15 -9.25
C PRO A 134 -6.59 -13.77 -9.58
N ARG A 135 -6.74 -12.72 -10.38
CA ARG A 135 -8.05 -12.11 -10.70
C ARG A 135 -9.11 -13.12 -11.15
N ASP A 136 -8.73 -14.11 -11.96
CA ASP A 136 -9.61 -15.14 -12.50
C ASP A 136 -10.11 -16.14 -11.45
N LEU A 137 -9.51 -16.17 -10.26
CA LEU A 137 -9.89 -17.05 -9.17
C LEU A 137 -10.67 -16.35 -8.05
N VAL A 138 -10.62 -15.01 -7.96
CA VAL A 138 -11.24 -14.23 -6.88
C VAL A 138 -12.73 -14.55 -6.73
N GLU A 139 -13.50 -14.57 -7.82
CA GLU A 139 -14.94 -14.82 -7.77
C GLU A 139 -15.29 -16.23 -7.24
N ALA A 140 -14.49 -17.20 -7.63
CA ALA A 140 -14.66 -18.59 -7.16
C ALA A 140 -14.36 -18.74 -5.66
N GLU A 141 -13.41 -17.97 -5.13
CA GLU A 141 -13.12 -17.94 -3.69
C GLU A 141 -14.21 -17.19 -2.91
N LEU A 142 -14.69 -16.05 -3.42
CA LEU A 142 -15.78 -15.30 -2.81
C LEU A 142 -17.08 -16.12 -2.68
N ALA A 143 -17.36 -16.98 -3.66
CA ALA A 143 -18.52 -17.87 -3.62
C ALA A 143 -18.50 -18.90 -2.48
N LYS A 144 -17.33 -19.13 -1.86
CA LYS A 144 -17.16 -20.04 -0.71
C LYS A 144 -17.37 -19.35 0.64
N VAL A 145 -17.53 -18.02 0.68
CA VAL A 145 -17.71 -17.28 1.94
C VAL A 145 -19.02 -17.70 2.59
N PRO A 146 -19.00 -18.20 3.84
CA PRO A 146 -20.21 -18.66 4.52
C PRO A 146 -21.18 -17.52 4.76
N PRO A 147 -22.50 -17.76 4.63
CA PRO A 147 -23.52 -16.78 5.02
C PRO A 147 -23.38 -16.39 6.49
N GLY A 148 -23.58 -15.10 6.79
CA GLY A 148 -23.49 -14.57 8.14
C GLY A 148 -22.07 -14.19 8.57
N THR A 149 -21.07 -14.29 7.68
CA THR A 149 -19.73 -13.74 7.93
C THR A 149 -19.82 -12.23 8.22
N SER A 150 -19.25 -11.80 9.35
CA SER A 150 -19.28 -10.39 9.78
C SER A 150 -18.11 -9.59 9.20
N LEU A 151 -16.92 -10.20 9.10
CA LEU A 151 -15.70 -9.58 8.59
C LEU A 151 -15.03 -10.51 7.56
N LEU A 152 -14.97 -10.06 6.32
CA LEU A 152 -14.16 -10.69 5.28
C LEU A 152 -12.80 -9.99 5.22
N VAL A 153 -11.71 -10.76 5.22
CA VAL A 153 -10.33 -10.26 5.12
C VAL A 153 -9.72 -10.74 3.82
N MET A 154 -9.27 -9.80 2.98
CA MET A 154 -8.69 -10.11 1.66
C MET A 154 -7.49 -9.21 1.36
N HIS A 155 -6.62 -9.66 0.45
CA HIS A 155 -5.52 -8.85 -0.06
C HIS A 155 -5.76 -8.57 -1.55
N GLN A 156 -6.76 -7.72 -1.83
CA GLN A 156 -7.22 -7.41 -3.20
C GLN A 156 -7.71 -5.98 -3.26
N VAL A 157 -7.44 -5.30 -4.37
CA VAL A 157 -7.90 -3.92 -4.56
C VAL A 157 -9.27 -3.88 -5.22
N THR A 158 -10.17 -3.06 -4.68
CA THR A 158 -11.51 -2.87 -5.27
C THR A 158 -11.53 -1.72 -6.28
N SER A 159 -12.36 -1.85 -7.33
CA SER A 159 -12.57 -0.81 -8.35
C SER A 159 -13.00 0.52 -7.75
N GLU A 160 -13.79 0.45 -6.71
CA GLU A 160 -14.35 1.64 -6.06
C GLU A 160 -13.26 2.47 -5.37
N LEU A 161 -12.11 1.88 -5.03
CA LEU A 161 -10.96 2.59 -4.47
C LEU A 161 -10.03 3.13 -5.56
N MET A 162 -9.83 2.36 -6.64
CA MET A 162 -8.88 2.70 -7.71
C MET A 162 -9.45 3.70 -8.72
N GLY A 163 -10.77 3.83 -8.82
CA GLY A 163 -11.39 4.61 -9.89
C GLY A 163 -11.19 3.95 -11.27
N SER A 164 -11.12 4.77 -12.34
CA SER A 164 -10.99 4.28 -13.73
C SER A 164 -9.56 3.97 -14.17
N ILE A 165 -8.58 4.10 -13.28
CA ILE A 165 -7.14 4.06 -13.65
C ILE A 165 -6.64 2.64 -13.91
N CYS A 166 -7.23 1.63 -13.26
CA CYS A 166 -6.80 0.23 -13.40
C CYS A 166 -7.98 -0.70 -13.60
N THR A 167 -7.73 -1.85 -14.22
CA THR A 167 -8.72 -2.93 -14.24
C THR A 167 -8.76 -3.56 -12.85
N PRO A 168 -9.88 -3.44 -12.13
CA PRO A 168 -9.96 -3.90 -10.75
C PRO A 168 -9.94 -5.43 -10.69
N GLU A 169 -9.35 -5.95 -9.63
CA GLU A 169 -9.39 -7.38 -9.30
C GLU A 169 -10.74 -7.74 -8.69
N LEU A 170 -11.33 -6.80 -7.97
CA LEU A 170 -12.55 -6.97 -7.21
C LEU A 170 -13.48 -5.77 -7.44
N THR A 171 -14.79 -6.02 -7.50
CA THR A 171 -15.83 -4.98 -7.52
C THR A 171 -16.82 -5.21 -6.38
N GLY A 172 -17.49 -4.16 -5.93
CA GLY A 172 -18.55 -4.28 -4.93
C GLY A 172 -19.61 -5.32 -5.29
N ALA A 173 -19.99 -5.38 -6.57
CA ALA A 173 -20.99 -6.34 -7.07
C ALA A 173 -20.56 -7.80 -6.99
N MET A 174 -19.26 -8.10 -6.84
CA MET A 174 -18.75 -9.47 -6.63
C MET A 174 -18.77 -9.88 -5.15
N LEU A 175 -18.85 -8.91 -4.23
CA LEU A 175 -18.78 -9.20 -2.80
C LEU A 175 -19.99 -10.00 -2.33
N PRO A 176 -19.81 -11.02 -1.47
CA PRO A 176 -20.90 -11.68 -0.77
C PRO A 176 -21.58 -10.71 0.20
N ASP A 177 -22.70 -11.14 0.80
CA ASP A 177 -23.43 -10.34 1.79
C ASP A 177 -22.67 -10.31 3.13
N VAL A 178 -21.68 -9.42 3.22
CA VAL A 178 -20.87 -9.19 4.41
C VAL A 178 -20.92 -7.71 4.79
N PRO A 179 -21.07 -7.36 6.08
CA PRO A 179 -21.10 -5.96 6.51
C PRO A 179 -19.73 -5.26 6.42
N LEU A 180 -18.62 -6.00 6.66
CA LEU A 180 -17.27 -5.46 6.63
C LEU A 180 -16.35 -6.25 5.70
N LEU A 181 -15.52 -5.52 4.95
CA LEU A 181 -14.42 -6.05 4.16
C LEU A 181 -13.12 -5.30 4.55
N LEU A 182 -12.16 -6.01 5.15
CA LEU A 182 -10.81 -5.51 5.38
C LEU A 182 -9.92 -5.91 4.20
N ILE A 183 -9.28 -4.93 3.56
CA ILE A 183 -8.40 -5.17 2.41
C ILE A 183 -6.96 -4.70 2.66
N GLY A 184 -5.99 -5.42 2.08
CA GLY A 184 -4.63 -4.98 1.81
C GLY A 184 -4.42 -4.60 0.35
N ASP A 185 -3.15 -4.43 -0.06
CA ASP A 185 -2.64 -4.05 -1.39
C ASP A 185 -2.90 -2.57 -1.78
N TYR A 186 -3.86 -1.91 -1.18
CA TYR A 186 -4.13 -0.50 -1.40
C TYR A 186 -3.46 0.36 -0.33
N HIS A 187 -2.28 0.87 -0.59
CA HIS A 187 -1.43 1.56 0.39
C HIS A 187 -1.99 2.87 0.96
N ARG A 188 -3.24 3.23 0.65
CA ARG A 188 -3.92 4.42 1.17
C ARG A 188 -4.93 4.06 2.26
N HIS A 189 -4.98 4.89 3.29
CA HIS A 189 -5.96 4.76 4.36
C HIS A 189 -7.33 5.26 3.92
N VAL A 190 -8.32 4.36 3.78
CA VAL A 190 -9.66 4.68 3.29
C VAL A 190 -10.73 3.85 3.99
N VAL A 191 -11.87 4.49 4.26
CA VAL A 191 -13.14 3.83 4.60
C VAL A 191 -14.17 4.18 3.53
N LYS A 192 -14.72 3.17 2.86
CA LYS A 192 -15.69 3.38 1.78
C LYS A 192 -16.84 2.40 1.85
N THR A 193 -18.06 2.85 1.59
CA THR A 193 -19.21 1.97 1.48
C THR A 193 -19.47 1.62 0.02
N VAL A 194 -19.65 0.34 -0.25
CA VAL A 194 -20.01 -0.21 -1.57
C VAL A 194 -21.31 -0.99 -1.48
N ILE A 195 -21.93 -1.29 -2.62
CA ILE A 195 -23.12 -2.16 -2.70
C ILE A 195 -22.64 -3.55 -3.13
N ASN A 196 -22.94 -4.56 -2.32
CA ASN A 196 -22.57 -5.95 -2.57
C ASN A 196 -23.55 -6.68 -3.52
N SER A 197 -23.28 -7.93 -3.84
CA SER A 197 -24.09 -8.76 -4.76
C SER A 197 -25.53 -8.97 -4.31
N ALA A 198 -25.81 -8.88 -3.01
CA ALA A 198 -27.15 -8.96 -2.43
C ALA A 198 -27.90 -7.62 -2.44
N GLY A 199 -27.28 -6.53 -2.89
CA GLY A 199 -27.84 -5.18 -2.84
C GLY A 199 -27.72 -4.49 -1.48
N ASN A 200 -27.00 -5.09 -0.53
CA ASN A 200 -26.73 -4.54 0.79
C ASN A 200 -25.44 -3.70 0.80
N LYS A 201 -25.26 -2.95 1.88
CA LYS A 201 -24.05 -2.14 2.08
C LYS A 201 -22.95 -2.98 2.72
N THR A 202 -21.76 -2.95 2.12
CA THR A 202 -20.51 -3.43 2.70
C THR A 202 -19.60 -2.23 2.95
N THR A 203 -19.04 -2.12 4.13
CA THR A 203 -18.00 -1.12 4.44
C THR A 203 -16.64 -1.73 4.13
N VAL A 204 -15.95 -1.15 3.14
CA VAL A 204 -14.57 -1.50 2.77
C VAL A 204 -13.62 -0.67 3.62
N LEU A 205 -12.71 -1.37 4.30
CA LEU A 205 -11.70 -0.84 5.19
C LEU A 205 -10.32 -1.12 4.59
N SER A 206 -9.62 -0.09 4.15
CA SER A 206 -8.21 -0.16 3.78
C SER A 206 -7.40 0.58 4.83
N PRO A 207 -6.63 -0.11 5.70
CA PRO A 207 -5.72 0.57 6.62
C PRO A 207 -4.61 1.33 5.88
N GLY A 208 -4.27 0.88 4.68
CA GLY A 208 -3.11 1.31 3.93
C GLY A 208 -1.82 0.68 4.46
N SER A 209 -0.69 0.98 3.81
CA SER A 209 0.62 0.56 4.30
C SER A 209 0.98 1.27 5.60
N THR A 210 1.67 0.58 6.50
CA THR A 210 2.03 1.12 7.82
C THR A 210 3.21 2.09 7.79
N ASN A 211 3.95 2.13 6.68
CA ASN A 211 5.10 3.01 6.46
C ASN A 211 5.13 3.52 5.02
N VAL A 212 5.88 4.57 4.77
CA VAL A 212 6.13 5.09 3.41
C VAL A 212 7.19 4.23 2.75
N ARG A 213 6.85 3.57 1.66
CA ARG A 213 7.75 2.72 0.86
C ARG A 213 8.27 3.45 -0.37
N GLU A 214 7.45 4.31 -0.93
CA GLU A 214 7.76 5.13 -2.09
C GLU A 214 7.58 6.61 -1.79
N ILE A 215 8.38 7.44 -2.48
CA ILE A 215 8.36 8.87 -2.23
C ILE A 215 7.02 9.54 -2.58
N SER A 216 6.19 8.89 -3.39
CA SER A 216 4.87 9.37 -3.82
C SER A 216 3.75 9.06 -2.82
N GLU A 217 3.96 8.12 -1.90
CA GLU A 217 2.94 7.72 -0.95
C GLU A 217 2.59 8.82 0.06
N GLU A 218 1.37 8.74 0.60
CA GLU A 218 0.93 9.60 1.69
C GLU A 218 1.70 9.28 2.98
N PRO A 219 2.19 10.31 3.69
CA PRO A 219 3.02 10.10 4.87
C PRO A 219 2.22 9.76 6.14
N ASN A 220 0.94 10.13 6.19
CA ASN A 220 0.11 9.90 7.38
C ASN A 220 -0.40 8.46 7.37
N LYS A 221 0.18 7.65 8.22
CA LYS A 221 -0.13 6.22 8.31
C LYS A 221 -1.02 5.93 9.50
N HIS A 222 -1.89 4.92 9.37
CA HIS A 222 -2.90 4.59 10.36
C HIS A 222 -3.11 3.08 10.45
N PHE A 223 -3.77 2.64 11.51
CA PHE A 223 -4.47 1.37 11.60
C PHE A 223 -5.91 1.63 12.06
N PHE A 224 -6.78 0.63 11.98
CA PHE A 224 -8.14 0.74 12.51
C PHE A 224 -8.29 0.02 13.84
N LEU A 225 -9.14 0.58 14.68
CA LEU A 225 -9.69 -0.06 15.86
C LEU A 225 -11.14 -0.46 15.54
N LEU A 226 -11.42 -1.75 15.50
CA LEU A 226 -12.78 -2.30 15.29
C LEU A 226 -13.53 -2.35 16.62
N HIS A 227 -14.80 -2.00 16.58
CA HIS A 227 -15.70 -2.05 17.73
C HIS A 227 -16.78 -3.15 17.58
N ASP A 228 -17.41 -3.50 18.71
CA ASP A 228 -18.44 -4.55 18.81
C ASP A 228 -19.72 -4.25 18.02
N ASP A 229 -19.96 -2.99 17.66
CA ASP A 229 -21.05 -2.56 16.78
C ASP A 229 -20.65 -2.47 15.30
N LEU A 230 -19.49 -3.03 14.93
CA LEU A 230 -18.87 -2.98 13.60
C LEU A 230 -18.43 -1.58 13.14
N SER A 231 -18.48 -0.58 14.00
CA SER A 231 -17.86 0.71 13.72
C SER A 231 -16.34 0.63 13.83
N VAL A 232 -15.64 1.55 13.16
CA VAL A 232 -14.18 1.63 13.21
C VAL A 232 -13.69 3.02 13.57
N THR A 233 -12.57 3.07 14.29
CA THR A 233 -11.84 4.30 14.59
C THR A 233 -10.46 4.24 13.97
N SER A 234 -10.05 5.30 13.23
CA SER A 234 -8.69 5.43 12.71
C SER A 234 -7.75 5.87 13.80
N ILE A 235 -6.66 5.14 14.00
CA ILE A 235 -5.59 5.44 14.96
C ILE A 235 -4.34 5.81 14.17
N PRO A 236 -3.78 7.02 14.34
CA PRO A 236 -2.57 7.42 13.65
C PRO A 236 -1.34 6.70 14.20
N LEU A 237 -0.40 6.40 13.31
CA LEU A 237 0.93 5.90 13.64
C LEU A 237 1.91 7.07 13.73
N GLU A 238 2.75 7.06 14.76
CA GLU A 238 3.89 7.96 14.85
C GLU A 238 4.93 7.55 13.79
N SER A 239 5.15 8.41 12.82
CA SER A 239 6.02 8.13 11.67
C SER A 239 7.01 9.25 11.43
N ARG A 240 8.06 8.96 10.64
CA ARG A 240 8.99 9.96 10.14
C ARG A 240 8.21 11.09 9.45
N GLN A 241 8.61 12.31 9.71
CA GLN A 241 7.99 13.48 9.09
C GLN A 241 8.36 13.59 7.61
N PHE A 242 7.36 13.79 6.75
CA PHE A 242 7.53 14.05 5.32
C PHE A 242 7.00 15.46 5.02
N LEU A 243 7.88 16.32 4.52
CA LEU A 243 7.54 17.66 4.07
C LEU A 243 7.55 17.68 2.54
N SER A 244 6.47 18.12 1.93
CA SER A 244 6.37 18.23 0.46
C SER A 244 6.14 19.67 0.08
N ARG A 245 6.99 20.19 -0.80
CA ARG A 245 6.94 21.59 -1.25
C ARG A 245 7.16 21.67 -2.75
N SER A 246 6.47 22.62 -3.37
CA SER A 246 6.60 22.89 -4.80
C SER A 246 7.12 24.31 -5.03
N LEU A 247 8.10 24.45 -5.91
CA LEU A 247 8.65 25.72 -6.35
C LEU A 247 8.26 25.92 -7.82
N LEU A 248 7.40 26.89 -8.10
CA LEU A 248 6.82 27.11 -9.42
C LEU A 248 7.48 28.28 -10.17
N LEU A 249 8.03 29.27 -9.46
CA LEU A 249 8.58 30.47 -10.04
C LEU A 249 9.99 30.75 -9.50
N PRO A 250 10.95 31.23 -10.34
CA PRO A 250 12.33 31.50 -9.93
C PRO A 250 12.45 32.54 -8.81
N GLU A 251 11.61 33.58 -8.83
CA GLU A 251 11.61 34.65 -7.83
C GLU A 251 11.21 34.20 -6.43
N GLN A 252 10.56 33.05 -6.31
CA GLN A 252 10.14 32.46 -5.03
C GLN A 252 11.26 31.70 -4.32
N LEU A 253 12.41 31.51 -4.96
CA LEU A 253 13.42 30.55 -4.45
C LEU A 253 14.01 30.96 -3.10
N ASP A 254 14.16 32.26 -2.82
CA ASP A 254 14.70 32.75 -1.55
C ASP A 254 13.70 32.52 -0.40
N ASP A 255 12.44 32.93 -0.59
CA ASP A 255 11.36 32.73 0.38
C ASP A 255 11.09 31.23 0.59
N PHE A 256 11.20 30.44 -0.48
CA PHE A 256 11.05 28.98 -0.44
C PHE A 256 12.12 28.33 0.46
N VAL A 257 13.37 28.76 0.33
CA VAL A 257 14.48 28.25 1.16
C VAL A 257 14.27 28.60 2.63
N GLU A 258 13.86 29.83 2.96
CA GLU A 258 13.59 30.28 4.32
C GLU A 258 12.42 29.51 4.94
N THR A 259 11.35 29.30 4.18
CA THR A 259 10.19 28.51 4.59
C THR A 259 10.61 27.07 4.94
N ILE A 260 11.37 26.41 4.07
CA ILE A 260 11.88 25.07 4.31
C ILE A 260 12.70 24.98 5.60
N GLN A 261 13.60 25.93 5.84
CA GLN A 261 14.42 25.93 7.05
C GLN A 261 13.57 26.02 8.33
N THR A 262 12.55 26.88 8.32
CA THR A 262 11.60 27.04 9.43
C THR A 262 10.83 25.73 9.68
N GLU A 263 10.27 25.14 8.63
CA GLU A 263 9.50 23.91 8.74
C GLU A 263 10.33 22.70 9.17
N LEU A 264 11.59 22.61 8.74
CA LEU A 264 12.50 21.58 9.20
C LEU A 264 12.84 21.72 10.68
N ALA A 265 13.00 22.95 11.18
CA ALA A 265 13.21 23.18 12.61
C ALA A 265 11.99 22.77 13.44
N GLU A 266 10.79 23.07 12.97
CA GLU A 266 9.54 22.62 13.59
C GLU A 266 9.37 21.11 13.54
N ALA A 267 9.63 20.48 12.38
CA ALA A 267 9.54 19.03 12.22
C ALA A 267 10.50 18.30 13.17
N LYS A 268 11.73 18.80 13.28
CA LYS A 268 12.72 18.28 14.23
C LYS A 268 12.26 18.45 15.68
N SER A 269 11.67 19.58 16.03
CA SER A 269 11.13 19.80 17.37
C SER A 269 9.98 18.85 17.71
N ARG A 270 9.05 18.65 16.77
CA ARG A 270 7.95 17.68 16.93
C ARG A 270 8.47 16.24 17.08
N ALA A 271 9.40 15.82 16.23
CA ALA A 271 9.98 14.48 16.30
C ALA A 271 10.73 14.23 17.61
N ALA A 272 11.41 15.25 18.16
CA ALA A 272 12.10 15.14 19.44
C ALA A 272 11.15 15.12 20.64
N ALA A 273 9.94 15.69 20.52
CA ALA A 273 8.91 15.65 21.55
C ALA A 273 8.10 14.34 21.54
N GLY A 274 8.12 13.58 20.43
CA GLY A 274 7.47 12.27 20.30
C GLY A 274 8.35 11.12 20.75
N TYR A 275 7.82 9.91 20.63
CA TYR A 275 8.53 8.67 21.01
C TYR A 275 9.33 8.05 19.85
N LEU A 276 9.56 8.78 18.75
CA LEU A 276 10.29 8.25 17.60
C LEU A 276 11.76 7.94 17.95
N PRO A 277 12.27 6.77 17.56
CA PRO A 277 13.71 6.48 17.61
C PRO A 277 14.54 7.55 16.91
N LEU A 278 15.74 7.83 17.39
CA LEU A 278 16.60 8.90 16.85
C LEU A 278 16.81 8.81 15.34
N VAL A 279 16.92 7.58 14.81
CA VAL A 279 17.11 7.34 13.37
C VAL A 279 15.90 7.79 12.55
N LEU A 280 14.71 7.81 13.12
CA LEU A 280 13.47 8.23 12.47
C LEU A 280 13.13 9.71 12.67
N GLN A 281 13.86 10.41 13.52
CA GLN A 281 13.62 11.85 13.79
C GLN A 281 14.09 12.76 12.66
N LYS A 282 14.98 12.30 11.77
CA LYS A 282 15.41 13.06 10.60
C LYS A 282 14.32 13.04 9.55
N PRO A 283 13.69 14.20 9.22
CA PRO A 283 12.59 14.25 8.27
C PRO A 283 13.03 14.00 6.83
N VAL A 284 12.06 13.71 5.97
CA VAL A 284 12.20 13.70 4.52
C VAL A 284 11.63 15.00 3.97
N LEU A 285 12.37 15.67 3.10
CA LEU A 285 11.90 16.81 2.32
C LEU A 285 11.82 16.45 0.85
N ARG A 286 10.61 16.52 0.31
CA ARG A 286 10.30 16.36 -1.12
C ARG A 286 10.19 17.72 -1.75
N VAL A 287 11.01 18.03 -2.72
CA VAL A 287 11.00 19.29 -3.46
C VAL A 287 10.60 19.01 -4.91
N ALA A 288 9.42 19.46 -5.30
CA ALA A 288 9.01 19.54 -6.69
C ALA A 288 9.33 20.95 -7.22
N TYR A 289 9.85 21.06 -8.44
CA TYR A 289 10.18 22.38 -9.00
C TYR A 289 9.99 22.42 -10.52
N GLU A 290 9.61 23.58 -11.04
CA GLU A 290 9.44 23.81 -12.48
C GLU A 290 10.78 23.74 -13.22
N PRO A 291 10.81 23.15 -14.44
CA PRO A 291 11.98 23.13 -15.31
C PRO A 291 12.51 24.54 -15.57
N GLY A 292 13.82 24.69 -15.59
CA GLY A 292 14.47 25.95 -15.90
C GLY A 292 14.65 26.90 -14.72
N ILE A 293 14.20 26.60 -13.51
CA ILE A 293 14.60 27.37 -12.33
C ILE A 293 16.05 27.03 -11.98
N PRO A 294 16.98 28.00 -12.07
CA PRO A 294 18.40 27.72 -11.88
C PRO A 294 18.73 27.43 -10.41
N ASP A 295 19.75 26.63 -10.21
CA ASP A 295 20.39 26.38 -8.90
C ASP A 295 19.50 25.86 -7.77
N VAL A 296 18.27 25.37 -8.04
CA VAL A 296 17.35 24.84 -7.02
C VAL A 296 18.04 23.78 -6.18
N TYR A 297 18.60 22.75 -6.84
CA TYR A 297 19.30 21.66 -6.16
C TYR A 297 20.41 22.17 -5.25
N ALA A 298 21.29 23.02 -5.77
CA ALA A 298 22.45 23.51 -5.04
C ALA A 298 22.04 24.40 -3.85
N ARG A 299 21.06 25.28 -4.04
CA ARG A 299 20.60 26.21 -3.01
C ARG A 299 19.83 25.48 -1.89
N VAL A 300 18.88 24.64 -2.24
CA VAL A 300 18.11 23.85 -1.26
C VAL A 300 19.04 22.88 -0.51
N SER A 301 19.91 22.15 -1.21
CA SER A 301 20.83 21.22 -0.56
C SER A 301 21.77 21.93 0.42
N ARG A 302 22.26 23.12 0.08
CA ARG A 302 23.11 23.92 0.99
C ARG A 302 22.33 24.41 2.22
N ALA A 303 21.09 24.85 2.03
CA ALA A 303 20.25 25.37 3.11
C ALA A 303 19.81 24.28 4.09
N VAL A 304 19.52 23.08 3.58
CA VAL A 304 19.06 21.94 4.36
C VAL A 304 20.21 21.20 5.02
N GLY A 305 21.36 21.06 4.33
CA GLY A 305 22.51 20.29 4.83
C GLY A 305 22.11 18.90 5.28
N ASP A 306 22.46 18.54 6.51
CA ASP A 306 22.12 17.25 7.13
C ASP A 306 20.79 17.25 7.89
N ALA A 307 19.99 18.34 7.83
CA ALA A 307 18.77 18.45 8.61
C ALA A 307 17.62 17.55 8.11
N ALA A 308 17.65 17.14 6.83
CA ALA A 308 16.64 16.26 6.23
C ALA A 308 17.23 15.31 5.18
N HIS A 309 16.48 14.28 4.83
CA HIS A 309 16.70 13.49 3.61
C HIS A 309 16.04 14.20 2.45
N LEU A 310 16.79 14.51 1.39
CA LEU A 310 16.31 15.30 0.26
C LEU A 310 15.94 14.43 -0.93
N PHE A 311 14.75 14.73 -1.49
CA PHE A 311 14.28 14.18 -2.75
C PHE A 311 13.84 15.33 -3.65
N PHE A 312 14.34 15.35 -4.89
CA PHE A 312 14.00 16.34 -5.89
C PHE A 312 13.20 15.69 -7.02
N LYS A 313 12.16 16.38 -7.48
CA LYS A 313 11.38 16.03 -8.66
C LYS A 313 11.19 17.27 -9.52
N GLU A 314 11.74 17.23 -10.73
CA GLU A 314 11.42 18.22 -11.73
C GLU A 314 9.99 18.01 -12.21
N LEU A 315 9.16 19.06 -12.14
CA LEU A 315 7.80 19.01 -12.67
C LEU A 315 7.92 19.03 -14.19
N ARG A 316 7.42 17.98 -14.84
CA ARG A 316 7.28 18.02 -16.29
C ARG A 316 6.15 19.01 -16.60
N VAL A 317 6.45 20.07 -17.35
CA VAL A 317 5.41 20.81 -18.07
C VAL A 317 4.83 19.78 -19.02
N LEU A 318 3.61 19.34 -18.76
CA LEU A 318 2.79 18.79 -19.83
C LEU A 318 2.71 19.97 -20.81
N ALA A 319 3.43 19.91 -21.93
CA ALA A 319 3.18 20.82 -23.04
C ALA A 319 1.66 20.84 -23.21
N GLU A 320 1.06 22.03 -23.35
CA GLU A 320 -0.35 22.11 -23.74
C GLU A 320 -0.47 21.14 -24.90
N GLU A 321 -1.06 19.97 -24.62
CA GLU A 321 -1.33 18.95 -25.64
C GLU A 321 -2.18 19.69 -26.66
N ASP A 322 -1.69 19.82 -27.88
CA ASP A 322 -2.54 20.24 -28.99
C ASP A 322 -3.79 19.37 -28.90
N ASP A 323 -4.99 19.94 -29.02
CA ASP A 323 -6.27 19.25 -28.87
C ASP A 323 -6.37 17.95 -29.73
N GLU A 324 -5.54 17.82 -30.76
CA GLU A 324 -5.39 16.63 -31.57
C GLU A 324 -4.70 15.44 -30.84
N ASP A 325 -3.69 15.71 -30.01
CA ASP A 325 -2.99 14.67 -29.23
C ASP A 325 -3.83 14.16 -28.06
N ALA A 326 -4.61 15.02 -27.42
CA ALA A 326 -5.56 14.62 -26.38
C ALA A 326 -6.69 13.75 -26.93
N ALA A 327 -7.21 14.07 -28.13
CA ALA A 327 -8.23 13.27 -28.81
C ALA A 327 -7.67 11.90 -29.25
N ALA A 328 -6.44 11.86 -29.77
CA ALA A 328 -5.76 10.61 -30.14
C ALA A 328 -5.46 9.73 -28.92
N ALA A 329 -5.08 10.32 -27.78
CA ALA A 329 -4.86 9.60 -26.54
C ALA A 329 -6.16 9.00 -25.96
N GLU A 330 -7.29 9.71 -26.09
CA GLU A 330 -8.59 9.23 -25.63
C GLU A 330 -9.12 8.11 -26.54
N GLU A 331 -9.03 8.28 -27.87
CA GLU A 331 -9.37 7.23 -28.84
C GLU A 331 -8.50 5.98 -28.62
N PHE A 332 -7.22 6.16 -28.29
CA PHE A 332 -6.32 5.07 -27.95
C PHE A 332 -6.75 4.36 -26.66
N ARG A 333 -7.11 5.09 -25.59
CA ARG A 333 -7.62 4.51 -24.33
C ARG A 333 -8.87 3.69 -24.57
N GLU A 334 -9.82 4.20 -25.36
CA GLU A 334 -11.07 3.49 -25.69
C GLU A 334 -10.82 2.20 -26.48
N GLN A 335 -9.95 2.25 -27.50
CA GLN A 335 -9.60 1.07 -28.29
C GLN A 335 -8.83 0.03 -27.46
N PHE A 336 -7.98 0.47 -26.56
CA PHE A 336 -7.22 -0.40 -25.68
C PHE A 336 -8.10 -1.07 -24.63
N ALA A 337 -9.03 -0.32 -24.02
CA ALA A 337 -10.03 -0.84 -23.09
C ALA A 337 -10.93 -1.90 -23.76
N ALA A 338 -11.35 -1.66 -24.99
CA ALA A 338 -12.18 -2.59 -25.76
C ALA A 338 -11.48 -3.91 -26.09
N ARG A 339 -10.14 -3.93 -26.14
CA ARG A 339 -9.32 -5.12 -26.47
C ARG A 339 -8.79 -5.87 -25.25
N GLY A 340 -9.08 -5.45 -24.02
CA GLY A 340 -8.70 -6.16 -22.77
C GLY A 340 -7.19 -6.11 -22.42
N LEU A 341 -6.40 -5.26 -23.10
CA LEU A 341 -4.94 -5.12 -22.85
C LEU A 341 -4.59 -4.06 -21.79
N VAL A 342 -5.57 -3.43 -21.18
CA VAL A 342 -5.42 -2.30 -20.22
C VAL A 342 -4.66 -2.67 -18.95
N GLY A 343 -4.60 -3.95 -18.59
CA GLY A 343 -3.90 -4.40 -17.36
C GLY A 343 -2.37 -4.45 -17.45
N LEU A 344 -1.78 -4.33 -18.63
CA LEU A 344 -0.33 -4.50 -18.81
C LEU A 344 0.45 -3.17 -18.97
N LEU A 345 -0.23 -2.06 -19.25
CA LEU A 345 0.40 -0.77 -19.51
C LEU A 345 0.81 0.07 -18.27
N PRO A 346 0.13 0.04 -17.13
CA PRO A 346 0.51 0.89 -16.00
C PRO A 346 1.92 0.64 -15.47
N MET A 347 2.43 -0.57 -15.61
CA MET A 347 3.81 -0.92 -15.18
C MET A 347 4.90 -0.46 -16.15
N ALA A 348 4.56 -0.16 -17.40
CA ALA A 348 5.51 0.29 -18.42
C ALA A 348 5.56 1.82 -18.59
N VAL A 349 4.49 2.53 -18.21
CA VAL A 349 4.34 3.98 -18.45
C VAL A 349 5.26 4.82 -17.58
N ASP A 350 5.63 4.35 -16.39
CA ASP A 350 6.53 5.11 -15.50
C ASP A 350 8.02 5.02 -15.88
N ALA A 351 8.39 4.15 -16.82
CA ALA A 351 9.78 3.90 -17.20
C ALA A 351 10.16 4.32 -18.63
N VAL A 352 9.20 4.74 -19.47
CA VAL A 352 9.40 4.94 -20.90
C VAL A 352 9.10 6.39 -21.29
N THR A 353 9.95 7.01 -22.13
CA THR A 353 9.71 8.35 -22.68
C THR A 353 8.52 8.35 -23.66
N GLU A 354 7.73 9.45 -23.70
CA GLU A 354 6.49 9.53 -24.49
C GLU A 354 6.57 9.02 -25.95
N PRO A 355 7.61 9.33 -26.75
CA PRO A 355 7.72 8.82 -28.13
C PRO A 355 7.80 7.30 -28.21
N ASP A 356 8.37 6.65 -27.21
CA ASP A 356 8.50 5.20 -27.15
C ASP A 356 7.20 4.52 -26.77
N VAL A 357 6.37 5.16 -25.95
CA VAL A 357 5.03 4.67 -25.60
C VAL A 357 4.13 4.60 -26.84
N TYR A 358 4.11 5.67 -27.64
CA TYR A 358 3.33 5.69 -28.88
C TYR A 358 3.79 4.63 -29.88
N ARG A 359 5.08 4.44 -30.06
CA ARG A 359 5.66 3.41 -30.94
C ARG A 359 5.30 1.99 -30.50
N VAL A 360 5.37 1.73 -29.19
CA VAL A 360 4.98 0.43 -28.59
C VAL A 360 3.49 0.19 -28.76
N ALA A 361 2.68 1.20 -28.48
CA ALA A 361 1.24 1.11 -28.59
C ALA A 361 0.76 0.89 -30.02
N GLU A 362 1.29 1.62 -31.00
CA GLU A 362 0.98 1.47 -32.40
C GLU A 362 1.33 0.06 -32.93
N ARG A 363 2.48 -0.48 -32.58
CA ARG A 363 2.89 -1.85 -32.91
C ARG A 363 1.99 -2.91 -32.31
N LEU A 364 1.56 -2.74 -31.07
CA LEU A 364 0.64 -3.67 -30.41
C LEU A 364 -0.76 -3.64 -31.02
N LEU A 365 -1.24 -2.46 -31.42
CA LEU A 365 -2.53 -2.30 -32.10
C LEU A 365 -2.56 -2.92 -33.52
N GLN A 366 -1.45 -2.88 -34.23
CA GLN A 366 -1.32 -3.44 -35.58
C GLN A 366 -0.99 -4.93 -35.58
N ALA A 367 -0.56 -5.49 -34.46
CA ALA A 367 -0.15 -6.88 -34.38
C ALA A 367 -1.35 -7.85 -34.42
N SER A 368 -1.24 -8.89 -35.21
CA SER A 368 -2.20 -10.00 -35.24
C SER A 368 -2.11 -10.87 -33.98
N ASP A 369 -0.96 -10.88 -33.29
CA ASP A 369 -0.71 -11.50 -32.00
C ASP A 369 0.00 -10.49 -31.09
N PRO A 370 -0.73 -9.82 -30.19
CA PRO A 370 -0.18 -8.81 -29.28
C PRO A 370 0.83 -9.38 -28.28
N VAL A 371 0.70 -10.64 -27.88
CA VAL A 371 1.61 -11.28 -26.90
C VAL A 371 2.98 -11.52 -27.54
N GLN A 372 3.00 -11.97 -28.79
CA GLN A 372 4.24 -12.14 -29.54
C GLN A 372 4.90 -10.80 -29.85
N ALA A 373 4.12 -9.78 -30.20
CA ALA A 373 4.63 -8.42 -30.41
C ALA A 373 5.24 -7.80 -29.15
N LEU A 374 4.64 -8.02 -27.98
CA LEU A 374 5.16 -7.56 -26.69
C LEU A 374 6.51 -8.22 -26.36
N SER A 375 6.63 -9.52 -26.63
CA SER A 375 7.89 -10.26 -26.41
C SER A 375 9.02 -9.75 -27.31
N GLN A 376 8.73 -9.45 -28.56
CA GLN A 376 9.69 -8.88 -29.52
C GLN A 376 10.12 -7.46 -29.13
N LEU A 377 9.18 -6.62 -28.71
CA LEU A 377 9.46 -5.27 -28.21
C LEU A 377 10.36 -5.31 -26.98
N ARG A 378 10.10 -6.23 -26.05
CA ARG A 378 10.92 -6.41 -24.86
C ARG A 378 12.37 -6.77 -25.20
N GLU A 379 12.60 -7.64 -26.19
CA GLU A 379 13.96 -7.99 -26.65
C GLU A 379 14.65 -6.79 -27.31
N GLU A 380 13.93 -6.01 -28.12
CA GLU A 380 14.48 -4.79 -28.74
C GLU A 380 14.94 -3.77 -27.67
N PHE A 381 14.13 -3.50 -26.66
CA PHE A 381 14.49 -2.55 -25.58
C PHE A 381 15.65 -3.03 -24.68
N LEU A 382 15.82 -4.35 -24.52
CA LEU A 382 16.93 -4.90 -23.75
C LEU A 382 18.25 -4.91 -24.53
N THR A 383 18.22 -4.75 -25.87
CA THR A 383 19.43 -4.73 -26.72
C THR A 383 19.90 -3.30 -27.03
N GLU A 384 19.07 -2.27 -26.81
CA GLU A 384 19.43 -0.85 -27.01
C GLU A 384 19.99 -0.17 -25.73
N THR A 385 20.07 -0.88 -24.61
CA THR A 385 20.74 -0.45 -23.35
C THR A 385 22.06 -1.18 -23.16
#